data_04151b4fbabacff5aa2a6d20d1e47521
#
_entry.id   04151b4fbabacff5aa2a6d20d1e47521
#
_cell.length_a   1.000
_cell.length_b   1.000
_cell.length_c   1.000
_cell.angle_alpha   90.00
_cell.angle_beta   90.00
_cell.angle_gamma   90.00
#
_symmetry.space_group_name_H-M   'P 1'
#
loop_
_entity.id
_entity.type
_entity.pdbx_description
1 polymer ?
#
loop_
_entity_poly.entity_id
_entity_poly.type
_entity_poly.pdbx_seq_one_letter_code
_entity_poly.pdbx_strand_id
1 'polypeptide(L)'
;NYGKDSITFAVTVSEKETPLSTLSIKVIVGLNVIANEQVRTPDYLYTDTFTYAVPFGPNMPEGEPVKVYLTATNIEGTTTDYILSDCIGHRPGIETLYVMPPKPSTKDRGKQMTLEDDKFVLYGLGYPKTYECLLAVVGTKFGRVDWNYPVFGMLNGNISLITKEQFDSGEASTILLTNDEIETIDTIQFNPLTFDLYFSGKVAQPVSKLDVNADLAAVSGKTYRYAKIFFDPAVEVTLSGVANMATAYNLDYMEVVNGNVVKFLGEKGMYEVYYLPAEDYIVVEPLKDAIYPNVMWMTGVGFGLPVAAPKVQGGWGFDNLGQYIACRTVAPKVYQFTAYLKNGVNADFATYGSLNFKFFHQKGWGGEEAGANYEQIGLPILGVGPEGLTKVNGDTG
;
A
#
# COMPACT_ATOMS: atom_id res chain seq x y z
N ASN A 1 3.69 21.93 -27.00
CA ASN A 1 2.94 21.47 -25.81
C ASN A 1 3.62 20.26 -25.20
N TYR A 2 3.86 20.32 -23.91
CA TYR A 2 4.43 19.19 -23.15
C TYR A 2 3.55 17.95 -23.28
N GLY A 3 4.19 16.78 -23.34
CA GLY A 3 3.50 15.50 -23.45
C GLY A 3 2.89 15.20 -24.82
N LYS A 4 2.96 16.11 -25.77
CA LYS A 4 2.38 15.97 -27.10
C LYS A 4 3.41 16.20 -28.20
N ASP A 5 4.21 17.26 -28.07
CA ASP A 5 5.10 17.71 -29.13
C ASP A 5 6.56 17.29 -28.82
N SER A 6 7.35 17.16 -29.88
CA SER A 6 8.79 16.90 -29.80
C SER A 6 9.57 18.10 -30.32
N ILE A 7 10.77 18.27 -29.85
CA ILE A 7 11.73 19.24 -30.38
C ILE A 7 12.61 18.52 -31.38
N THR A 8 12.64 19.05 -32.59
CA THR A 8 13.52 18.54 -33.65
C THR A 8 14.42 19.65 -34.14
N PHE A 9 15.71 19.39 -34.18
CA PHE A 9 16.71 20.34 -34.70
C PHE A 9 17.81 19.57 -35.44
N ALA A 10 18.33 20.19 -36.49
CA ALA A 10 19.49 19.70 -37.22
C ALA A 10 20.75 20.39 -36.74
N VAL A 11 21.83 19.64 -36.59
CA VAL A 11 23.13 20.13 -36.15
C VAL A 11 24.16 19.84 -37.22
N THR A 12 24.95 20.84 -37.61
CA THR A 12 26.13 20.65 -38.42
C THR A 12 27.32 21.27 -37.68
N VAL A 13 28.29 20.45 -37.37
CA VAL A 13 29.56 20.87 -36.76
C VAL A 13 30.70 20.56 -37.70
N SER A 14 31.59 21.55 -37.93
CA SER A 14 32.77 21.35 -38.76
C SER A 14 34.01 21.97 -38.13
N GLU A 15 35.13 21.30 -38.27
CA GLU A 15 36.45 21.79 -37.89
C GLU A 15 37.41 21.54 -39.05
N LYS A 16 38.36 22.46 -39.31
CA LYS A 16 39.22 22.36 -40.47
C LYS A 16 40.58 21.73 -40.18
N GLU A 17 41.07 21.92 -38.98
CA GLU A 17 42.45 21.58 -38.64
C GLU A 17 42.54 20.33 -37.77
N THR A 18 41.58 20.14 -36.87
CA THR A 18 41.60 19.07 -35.88
C THR A 18 40.30 18.29 -35.95
N PRO A 19 40.29 16.94 -36.02
CA PRO A 19 39.07 16.17 -36.03
C PRO A 19 38.22 16.44 -34.82
N LEU A 20 36.91 16.40 -34.99
CA LEU A 20 35.93 16.41 -33.91
C LEU A 20 36.05 15.13 -33.04
N SER A 21 35.63 15.18 -31.81
CA SER A 21 35.65 14.07 -30.89
C SER A 21 34.24 13.76 -30.42
N THR A 22 33.54 14.74 -29.87
CA THR A 22 32.21 14.56 -29.29
C THR A 22 31.32 15.78 -29.50
N LEU A 23 29.99 15.51 -29.55
CA LEU A 23 28.94 16.52 -29.42
C LEU A 23 28.11 16.18 -28.17
N SER A 24 28.12 17.04 -27.18
CA SER A 24 27.24 16.96 -26.02
C SER A 24 25.97 17.75 -26.29
N ILE A 25 24.81 17.13 -25.97
CA ILE A 25 23.49 17.69 -26.16
C ILE A 25 22.78 17.70 -24.84
N LYS A 26 22.33 18.87 -24.37
CA LYS A 26 21.50 18.95 -23.16
C LYS A 26 20.26 19.81 -23.45
N VAL A 27 19.09 19.23 -23.27
CA VAL A 27 17.79 19.89 -23.46
C VAL A 27 17.20 20.19 -22.10
N ILE A 28 16.83 21.45 -21.83
CA ILE A 28 16.28 21.89 -20.53
C ILE A 28 15.04 22.76 -20.74
N VAL A 29 14.08 22.64 -19.83
CA VAL A 29 12.94 23.56 -19.68
C VAL A 29 12.86 24.00 -18.23
N GLY A 30 13.07 25.27 -17.94
CA GLY A 30 13.22 25.73 -16.57
C GLY A 30 14.34 24.98 -15.85
N LEU A 31 13.99 24.23 -14.79
CA LEU A 31 14.90 23.36 -14.04
C LEU A 31 14.87 21.89 -14.50
N ASN A 32 13.98 21.53 -15.43
CA ASN A 32 13.79 20.15 -15.85
C ASN A 32 14.73 19.79 -16.99
N VAL A 33 15.57 18.78 -16.79
CA VAL A 33 16.43 18.20 -17.82
C VAL A 33 15.63 17.18 -18.63
N ILE A 34 15.41 17.47 -19.90
CA ILE A 34 14.66 16.62 -20.83
C ILE A 34 15.57 15.57 -21.45
N ALA A 35 16.76 15.98 -21.87
CA ALA A 35 17.77 15.09 -22.42
C ALA A 35 19.16 15.56 -22.00
N ASN A 36 20.07 14.61 -21.85
CA ASN A 36 21.48 14.87 -21.59
C ASN A 36 22.28 13.69 -22.15
N GLU A 37 22.85 13.86 -23.32
CA GLU A 37 23.59 12.80 -24.00
C GLU A 37 24.86 13.32 -24.68
N GLN A 38 25.74 12.41 -25.04
CA GLN A 38 26.95 12.68 -25.75
C GLN A 38 27.10 11.74 -26.95
N VAL A 39 27.32 12.32 -28.13
CA VAL A 39 27.50 11.60 -29.39
C VAL A 39 28.94 11.67 -29.81
N ARG A 40 29.50 10.57 -30.30
CA ARG A 40 30.85 10.55 -30.91
C ARG A 40 30.81 11.13 -32.32
N THR A 41 31.78 12.00 -32.62
CA THR A 41 31.89 12.70 -33.90
C THR A 41 33.31 12.60 -34.42
N PRO A 42 33.74 11.44 -34.98
CA PRO A 42 35.15 11.13 -35.23
C PRO A 42 35.77 11.83 -36.46
N ASP A 43 35.00 12.61 -37.24
CA ASP A 43 35.42 13.24 -38.48
C ASP A 43 35.54 14.74 -38.35
N TYR A 44 36.00 15.42 -39.41
CA TYR A 44 36.08 16.88 -39.49
C TYR A 44 34.74 17.58 -39.73
N LEU A 45 33.71 16.82 -40.12
CA LEU A 45 32.34 17.27 -40.35
C LEU A 45 31.36 16.24 -39.77
N TYR A 46 30.45 16.73 -38.97
CA TYR A 46 29.35 15.93 -38.43
C TYR A 46 28.03 16.64 -38.69
N THR A 47 27.08 15.91 -39.25
CA THR A 47 25.70 16.40 -39.48
C THR A 47 24.71 15.35 -39.05
N ASP A 48 23.73 15.73 -38.21
CA ASP A 48 22.65 14.85 -37.78
C ASP A 48 21.41 15.65 -37.39
N THR A 49 20.28 14.95 -37.21
CA THR A 49 19.03 15.53 -36.77
C THR A 49 18.58 14.81 -35.48
N PHE A 50 18.33 15.57 -34.44
CA PHE A 50 17.95 15.10 -33.15
C PHE A 50 16.48 15.41 -32.87
N THR A 51 15.76 14.46 -32.26
CA THR A 51 14.36 14.63 -31.87
C THR A 51 14.16 14.14 -30.44
N TYR A 52 13.68 15.04 -29.58
CA TYR A 52 13.38 14.74 -28.19
C TYR A 52 11.93 15.03 -27.89
N ALA A 53 11.20 14.02 -27.40
CA ALA A 53 9.89 14.23 -26.83
C ALA A 53 10.00 15.05 -25.54
N VAL A 54 9.17 16.07 -25.41
CA VAL A 54 9.11 16.86 -24.17
C VAL A 54 7.98 16.31 -23.31
N PRO A 55 8.30 15.58 -22.22
CA PRO A 55 7.29 15.00 -21.36
C PRO A 55 6.47 16.08 -20.65
N PHE A 56 5.22 15.77 -20.32
CA PHE A 56 4.47 16.58 -19.37
C PHE A 56 4.59 15.95 -17.98
N GLY A 57 5.24 16.65 -17.08
CA GLY A 57 5.50 16.21 -15.72
C GLY A 57 5.13 17.29 -14.70
N PRO A 58 5.28 16.97 -13.40
CA PRO A 58 5.05 17.94 -12.33
C PRO A 58 6.01 19.12 -12.44
N ASN A 59 5.51 20.30 -12.08
CA ASN A 59 6.26 21.56 -12.05
C ASN A 59 6.89 21.98 -13.39
N MET A 60 6.40 21.47 -14.51
CA MET A 60 6.81 21.97 -15.82
C MET A 60 6.33 23.42 -15.97
N PRO A 61 7.24 24.38 -16.27
CA PRO A 61 6.87 25.79 -16.32
C PRO A 61 6.02 26.13 -17.54
N GLU A 62 5.14 27.11 -17.42
CA GLU A 62 4.37 27.67 -18.54
C GLU A 62 5.12 28.82 -19.18
N GLY A 63 5.18 28.86 -20.51
CA GLY A 63 5.74 29.97 -21.24
C GLY A 63 7.27 30.11 -21.19
N GLU A 64 7.97 29.12 -20.67
CA GLU A 64 9.42 29.14 -20.58
C GLU A 64 10.09 28.61 -21.85
N PRO A 65 11.24 29.21 -22.25
CA PRO A 65 11.97 28.73 -23.42
C PRO A 65 12.54 27.32 -23.16
N VAL A 66 12.43 26.49 -24.18
CA VAL A 66 13.15 25.23 -24.23
C VAL A 66 14.55 25.51 -24.76
N LYS A 67 15.54 25.26 -23.91
CA LYS A 67 16.97 25.54 -24.26
C LYS A 67 17.66 24.25 -24.64
N VAL A 68 18.28 24.24 -25.79
CA VAL A 68 19.19 23.18 -26.24
C VAL A 68 20.63 23.70 -26.15
N TYR A 69 21.41 23.12 -25.26
CA TYR A 69 22.84 23.39 -25.13
C TYR A 69 23.59 22.35 -25.95
N LEU A 70 24.41 22.82 -26.85
CA LEU A 70 25.28 22.01 -27.70
C LEU A 70 26.73 22.37 -27.39
N THR A 71 27.55 21.38 -27.06
CA THR A 71 28.99 21.55 -26.86
C THR A 71 29.72 20.60 -27.79
N ALA A 72 30.34 21.12 -28.82
CA ALA A 72 31.24 20.37 -29.70
C ALA A 72 32.67 20.39 -29.14
N THR A 73 33.31 19.24 -29.11
CA THR A 73 34.68 19.05 -28.60
C THR A 73 35.52 18.37 -29.68
N ASN A 74 36.72 18.88 -29.98
CA ASN A 74 37.69 18.23 -30.88
C ASN A 74 38.60 17.28 -30.11
N ILE A 75 39.47 16.52 -30.81
CA ILE A 75 40.37 15.54 -30.18
C ILE A 75 41.42 16.16 -29.26
N GLU A 76 41.67 17.47 -29.36
CA GLU A 76 42.59 18.22 -28.51
C GLU A 76 41.89 18.74 -27.24
N GLY A 77 40.58 18.55 -27.12
CA GLY A 77 39.78 19.00 -25.98
C GLY A 77 39.30 20.45 -26.11
N THR A 78 39.50 21.12 -27.26
CA THR A 78 38.93 22.44 -27.50
C THR A 78 37.42 22.34 -27.69
N THR A 79 36.66 23.21 -27.05
CA THR A 79 35.19 23.21 -27.07
C THR A 79 34.61 24.44 -27.73
N THR A 80 33.47 24.26 -28.36
CA THR A 80 32.62 25.35 -28.88
C THR A 80 31.18 25.10 -28.42
N ASP A 81 30.60 26.11 -27.81
CA ASP A 81 29.24 26.03 -27.25
C ASP A 81 28.24 26.81 -28.13
N TYR A 82 27.05 26.29 -28.23
CA TYR A 82 25.91 26.93 -28.88
C TYR A 82 24.64 26.68 -28.08
N ILE A 83 23.75 27.69 -28.02
CA ILE A 83 22.45 27.58 -27.33
C ILE A 83 21.36 27.92 -28.34
N LEU A 84 20.42 26.98 -28.51
CA LEU A 84 19.19 27.17 -29.25
C LEU A 84 18.04 27.35 -28.25
N SER A 85 17.19 28.37 -28.43
CA SER A 85 16.07 28.70 -27.52
C SER A 85 14.83 29.25 -28.24
N ASP A 86 14.60 28.79 -29.46
CA ASP A 86 13.54 29.30 -30.34
C ASP A 86 12.16 28.72 -30.05
N CYS A 87 12.08 27.70 -29.17
CA CYS A 87 10.85 27.05 -28.81
C CYS A 87 10.42 27.45 -27.39
N ILE A 88 9.12 27.66 -27.22
CA ILE A 88 8.50 27.94 -25.91
C ILE A 88 7.70 26.73 -25.49
N GLY A 89 7.86 26.30 -24.25
CA GLY A 89 7.11 25.19 -23.64
C GLY A 89 5.76 25.65 -23.12
N HIS A 90 4.71 24.95 -23.49
CA HIS A 90 3.36 25.19 -23.00
C HIS A 90 2.78 23.97 -22.32
N ARG A 91 2.16 24.17 -21.18
CA ARG A 91 1.40 23.13 -20.49
C ARG A 91 0.12 22.81 -21.27
N PRO A 92 -0.29 21.53 -21.37
CA PRO A 92 -1.62 21.24 -21.91
C PRO A 92 -2.67 21.87 -21.01
N GLY A 93 -3.64 22.59 -21.60
CA GLY A 93 -4.77 23.12 -20.87
C GLY A 93 -5.63 21.95 -20.36
N ILE A 94 -5.78 21.84 -19.05
CA ILE A 94 -6.68 20.89 -18.41
C ILE A 94 -7.90 21.69 -17.93
N GLU A 95 -8.96 21.70 -18.74
CA GLU A 95 -10.19 22.42 -18.40
C GLU A 95 -11.15 21.58 -17.56
N THR A 96 -11.10 20.27 -17.74
CA THR A 96 -11.93 19.31 -17.02
C THR A 96 -11.11 18.14 -16.55
N LEU A 97 -11.48 17.55 -15.42
CA LEU A 97 -10.87 16.35 -14.90
C LEU A 97 -11.94 15.45 -14.27
N TYR A 98 -11.81 14.16 -14.44
CA TYR A 98 -12.75 13.16 -13.96
C TYR A 98 -12.03 12.12 -13.11
N VAL A 99 -12.59 11.78 -11.95
CA VAL A 99 -12.21 10.57 -11.21
C VAL A 99 -12.91 9.39 -11.87
N MET A 100 -12.13 8.50 -12.46
CA MET A 100 -12.60 7.36 -13.23
C MET A 100 -12.40 6.07 -12.43
N PRO A 101 -13.40 5.19 -12.33
CA PRO A 101 -13.19 3.87 -11.75
C PRO A 101 -12.21 3.07 -12.64
N PRO A 102 -11.49 2.06 -12.06
CA PRO A 102 -10.52 1.27 -12.83
C PRO A 102 -11.13 0.55 -14.02
N LYS A 103 -12.40 0.18 -13.89
CA LYS A 103 -13.21 -0.45 -14.95
C LYS A 103 -14.50 0.34 -15.14
N PRO A 104 -14.46 1.47 -15.84
CA PRO A 104 -15.66 2.26 -16.08
C PRO A 104 -16.69 1.47 -16.90
N SER A 105 -17.95 1.81 -16.71
CA SER A 105 -19.08 1.19 -17.38
C SER A 105 -20.05 2.25 -17.90
N THR A 106 -21.09 1.84 -18.62
CA THR A 106 -22.16 2.77 -19.01
C THR A 106 -22.96 3.31 -17.82
N LYS A 107 -22.89 2.63 -16.66
CA LYS A 107 -23.52 3.04 -15.39
C LYS A 107 -22.58 3.87 -14.52
N ASP A 108 -21.29 3.53 -14.53
CA ASP A 108 -20.25 4.28 -13.80
C ASP A 108 -19.29 4.91 -14.81
N ARG A 109 -19.57 6.19 -15.11
CA ARG A 109 -18.89 6.95 -16.17
C ARG A 109 -17.76 7.83 -15.63
N GLY A 110 -17.42 7.70 -14.37
CA GLY A 110 -16.57 8.65 -13.67
C GLY A 110 -17.33 9.89 -13.20
N LYS A 111 -16.74 10.62 -12.28
CA LYS A 111 -17.30 11.85 -11.70
C LYS A 111 -16.39 13.02 -12.05
N GLN A 112 -17.00 14.07 -12.61
CA GLN A 112 -16.28 15.29 -12.94
C GLN A 112 -15.91 16.05 -11.66
N MET A 113 -14.66 16.50 -11.60
CA MET A 113 -14.14 17.36 -10.55
C MET A 113 -14.42 18.82 -10.89
N THR A 114 -14.52 19.67 -9.87
CA THR A 114 -14.64 21.12 -10.00
C THR A 114 -13.26 21.77 -9.88
N LEU A 115 -12.95 22.74 -10.72
CA LEU A 115 -11.72 23.53 -10.60
C LEU A 115 -11.92 24.63 -9.57
N GLU A 116 -11.13 24.62 -8.51
CA GLU A 116 -11.13 25.59 -7.40
C GLU A 116 -9.69 25.95 -7.06
N ASP A 117 -9.34 27.24 -7.07
CA ASP A 117 -7.99 27.74 -6.73
C ASP A 117 -6.85 26.94 -7.38
N ASP A 118 -6.93 26.75 -8.71
CA ASP A 118 -5.98 26.00 -9.52
C ASP A 118 -5.86 24.50 -9.18
N LYS A 119 -6.82 23.93 -8.45
CA LYS A 119 -6.90 22.52 -8.13
C LYS A 119 -8.25 21.94 -8.53
N PHE A 120 -8.23 20.69 -8.95
CA PHE A 120 -9.45 19.93 -9.19
C PHE A 120 -9.92 19.28 -7.91
N VAL A 121 -11.18 19.51 -7.51
CA VAL A 121 -11.75 18.98 -6.27
C VAL A 121 -13.06 18.25 -6.58
N LEU A 122 -13.30 17.17 -5.86
CA LEU A 122 -14.53 16.40 -5.93
C LEU A 122 -15.01 16.07 -4.52
N TYR A 123 -16.22 16.46 -4.18
CA TYR A 123 -16.82 16.33 -2.86
C TYR A 123 -17.96 15.32 -2.82
N GLY A 124 -18.31 14.88 -1.61
CA GLY A 124 -19.52 14.10 -1.34
C GLY A 124 -19.51 12.71 -1.96
N LEU A 125 -18.35 12.06 -2.00
CA LEU A 125 -18.16 10.81 -2.73
C LEU A 125 -18.77 9.59 -2.03
N GLY A 126 -18.52 9.44 -0.72
CA GLY A 126 -18.87 8.23 0.02
C GLY A 126 -18.21 6.96 -0.53
N TYR A 127 -17.01 7.07 -1.11
CA TYR A 127 -16.28 5.91 -1.61
C TYR A 127 -15.72 5.08 -0.45
N PRO A 128 -15.49 3.77 -0.64
CA PRO A 128 -14.80 2.97 0.35
C PRO A 128 -13.44 3.57 0.72
N LYS A 129 -12.99 3.37 1.97
CA LYS A 129 -11.69 3.84 2.46
C LYS A 129 -10.49 3.37 1.62
N THR A 130 -10.69 2.34 0.82
CA THR A 130 -9.75 1.86 -0.20
C THR A 130 -10.46 1.94 -1.55
N TYR A 131 -9.96 2.77 -2.45
CA TYR A 131 -10.55 3.01 -3.75
C TYR A 131 -9.47 3.17 -4.81
N GLU A 132 -9.65 2.50 -5.94
CA GLU A 132 -8.76 2.64 -7.09
C GLU A 132 -9.40 3.54 -8.13
N CYS A 133 -8.60 4.42 -8.73
CA CYS A 133 -9.08 5.30 -9.80
C CYS A 133 -8.00 5.65 -10.82
N LEU A 134 -8.44 6.21 -11.92
CA LEU A 134 -7.63 7.00 -12.85
C LEU A 134 -8.17 8.43 -12.85
N LEU A 135 -7.34 9.41 -13.20
CA LEU A 135 -7.82 10.76 -13.47
C LEU A 135 -7.75 11.00 -14.98
N ALA A 136 -8.87 11.35 -15.61
CA ALA A 136 -8.95 11.54 -17.05
C ALA A 136 -9.51 12.92 -17.39
N VAL A 137 -8.93 13.58 -18.39
CA VAL A 137 -9.32 14.94 -18.81
C VAL A 137 -10.72 14.96 -19.45
N VAL A 138 -11.17 13.83 -19.97
CA VAL A 138 -12.53 13.67 -20.50
C VAL A 138 -13.25 12.52 -19.81
N GLY A 139 -14.57 12.62 -19.75
CA GLY A 139 -15.41 11.53 -19.25
C GLY A 139 -15.35 10.29 -20.16
N THR A 140 -15.96 9.19 -19.71
CA THR A 140 -15.95 7.94 -20.48
C THR A 140 -16.63 8.09 -21.84
N LYS A 141 -16.05 7.44 -22.83
CA LYS A 141 -16.68 7.21 -24.12
C LYS A 141 -17.17 5.75 -24.19
N PHE A 142 -18.47 5.57 -24.37
CA PHE A 142 -19.10 4.24 -24.38
C PHE A 142 -18.77 3.36 -23.16
N GLY A 143 -18.65 3.97 -21.99
CA GLY A 143 -18.33 3.25 -20.75
C GLY A 143 -16.86 2.78 -20.64
N ARG A 144 -15.95 3.39 -21.37
CA ARG A 144 -14.50 3.11 -21.32
C ARG A 144 -13.71 4.40 -21.19
N VAL A 145 -12.49 4.33 -20.68
CA VAL A 145 -11.54 5.44 -20.70
C VAL A 145 -11.23 5.81 -22.15
N ASP A 146 -11.31 7.09 -22.49
CA ASP A 146 -10.92 7.58 -23.82
C ASP A 146 -9.43 7.96 -23.81
N TRP A 147 -8.62 7.02 -24.22
CA TRP A 147 -7.15 7.15 -24.27
C TRP A 147 -6.62 8.10 -25.37
N ASN A 148 -7.49 8.73 -26.13
CA ASN A 148 -7.10 9.82 -27.05
C ASN A 148 -6.84 11.14 -26.30
N TYR A 149 -7.16 11.20 -25.02
CA TYR A 149 -6.99 12.34 -24.15
C TYR A 149 -6.07 11.99 -22.96
N PRO A 150 -5.47 12.99 -22.30
CA PRO A 150 -4.60 12.75 -21.15
C PRO A 150 -5.30 11.95 -20.03
N VAL A 151 -4.60 10.93 -19.56
CA VAL A 151 -5.01 10.09 -18.43
C VAL A 151 -3.86 10.03 -17.44
N PHE A 152 -4.14 10.27 -16.17
CA PHE A 152 -3.19 10.14 -15.08
C PHE A 152 -3.41 8.81 -14.35
N GLY A 153 -2.32 8.14 -14.06
CA GLY A 153 -2.23 6.92 -13.27
C GLY A 153 -0.91 6.86 -12.54
N MET A 154 -0.58 5.71 -11.99
CA MET A 154 0.72 5.47 -11.35
C MET A 154 1.72 4.92 -12.36
N LEU A 155 2.89 5.55 -12.45
CA LEU A 155 4.03 5.10 -13.24
C LEU A 155 5.30 5.25 -12.39
N ASN A 156 6.06 4.18 -12.20
CA ASN A 156 7.27 4.17 -11.37
C ASN A 156 7.05 4.75 -9.95
N GLY A 157 5.88 4.46 -9.35
CA GLY A 157 5.53 4.91 -7.99
C GLY A 157 5.07 6.38 -7.89
N ASN A 158 4.94 7.09 -9.00
CA ASN A 158 4.49 8.49 -9.02
C ASN A 158 3.25 8.66 -9.90
N ILE A 159 2.42 9.65 -9.58
CA ILE A 159 1.33 10.05 -10.46
C ILE A 159 1.93 10.71 -11.70
N SER A 160 1.55 10.20 -12.86
CA SER A 160 2.08 10.61 -14.14
C SER A 160 1.00 10.52 -15.22
N LEU A 161 1.19 11.21 -16.34
CA LEU A 161 0.47 10.88 -17.56
C LEU A 161 0.90 9.50 -18.03
N ILE A 162 -0.07 8.66 -18.31
CA ILE A 162 0.15 7.29 -18.76
C ILE A 162 -0.49 7.05 -20.12
N THR A 163 0.08 6.16 -20.90
CA THR A 163 -0.49 5.70 -22.16
C THR A 163 -1.29 4.41 -21.98
N LYS A 164 -2.13 4.11 -22.97
CA LYS A 164 -2.87 2.85 -22.99
C LYS A 164 -1.94 1.64 -23.00
N GLU A 165 -0.85 1.72 -23.77
CA GLU A 165 0.15 0.66 -23.89
C GLU A 165 0.82 0.39 -22.55
N GLN A 166 1.21 1.43 -21.80
CA GLN A 166 1.80 1.30 -20.47
C GLN A 166 0.80 0.70 -19.47
N PHE A 167 -0.47 1.09 -19.57
CA PHE A 167 -1.51 0.55 -18.70
C PHE A 167 -1.83 -0.92 -19.03
N ASP A 168 -1.96 -1.26 -20.29
CA ASP A 168 -2.28 -2.62 -20.75
C ASP A 168 -1.11 -3.60 -20.52
N SER A 169 0.14 -3.13 -20.58
CA SER A 169 1.33 -3.94 -20.28
C SER A 169 1.59 -4.13 -18.78
N GLY A 170 0.93 -3.36 -17.92
CA GLY A 170 1.17 -3.35 -16.48
C GLY A 170 2.38 -2.52 -16.03
N GLU A 171 3.01 -1.77 -16.93
CA GLU A 171 4.03 -0.78 -16.60
C GLU A 171 3.45 0.38 -15.77
N ALA A 172 2.24 0.80 -16.13
CA ALA A 172 1.45 1.75 -15.36
C ALA A 172 0.24 1.08 -14.71
N SER A 173 -0.26 1.66 -13.62
CA SER A 173 -1.42 1.17 -12.87
C SER A 173 -2.39 2.27 -12.48
N THR A 174 -3.52 1.87 -11.90
CA THR A 174 -4.45 2.78 -11.22
C THR A 174 -3.80 3.46 -10.02
N ILE A 175 -4.35 4.60 -9.64
CA ILE A 175 -4.00 5.30 -8.39
C ILE A 175 -4.80 4.63 -7.27
N LEU A 176 -4.11 4.10 -6.27
CA LEU A 176 -4.71 3.50 -5.08
C LEU A 176 -4.82 4.57 -3.99
N LEU A 177 -6.05 4.90 -3.61
CA LEU A 177 -6.37 5.72 -2.43
C LEU A 177 -6.68 4.78 -1.28
N THR A 178 -5.93 4.84 -0.20
CA THR A 178 -6.20 4.04 1.00
C THR A 178 -5.82 4.80 2.26
N ASN A 179 -6.71 4.79 3.24
CA ASN A 179 -6.47 5.37 4.56
C ASN A 179 -7.33 4.61 5.59
N ASP A 180 -6.68 3.97 6.55
CA ASP A 180 -7.35 3.19 7.58
C ASP A 180 -8.01 4.02 8.69
N GLU A 181 -7.70 5.32 8.77
CA GLU A 181 -8.30 6.24 9.75
C GLU A 181 -9.65 6.80 9.31
N ILE A 182 -10.09 6.52 8.08
CA ILE A 182 -11.38 6.98 7.57
C ILE A 182 -12.31 5.81 7.26
N GLU A 183 -13.61 6.04 7.39
CA GLU A 183 -14.66 5.07 6.99
C GLU A 183 -14.94 5.16 5.49
N THR A 184 -14.99 6.38 4.97
CA THR A 184 -15.28 6.68 3.57
C THR A 184 -14.36 7.77 3.06
N ILE A 185 -14.06 7.73 1.76
CA ILE A 185 -13.40 8.84 1.05
C ILE A 185 -14.52 9.77 0.57
N ASP A 186 -14.53 10.99 1.07
CA ASP A 186 -15.59 11.97 0.76
C ASP A 186 -15.08 13.09 -0.15
N THR A 187 -13.79 13.34 -0.16
CA THR A 187 -13.16 14.39 -0.97
C THR A 187 -11.89 13.85 -1.64
N ILE A 188 -11.72 14.15 -2.92
CA ILE A 188 -10.47 13.96 -3.66
C ILE A 188 -10.07 15.30 -4.27
N GLN A 189 -8.80 15.67 -4.13
CA GLN A 189 -8.23 16.90 -4.65
C GLN A 189 -6.96 16.60 -5.44
N PHE A 190 -6.85 17.13 -6.65
CA PHE A 190 -5.67 16.99 -7.51
C PHE A 190 -5.13 18.34 -7.93
N ASN A 191 -3.83 18.54 -7.79
CA ASN A 191 -3.14 19.71 -8.29
C ASN A 191 -2.49 19.39 -9.65
N PRO A 192 -2.98 19.95 -10.76
CA PRO A 192 -2.45 19.65 -12.10
C PRO A 192 -1.07 20.28 -12.35
N LEU A 193 -0.59 21.17 -11.47
CA LEU A 193 0.75 21.73 -11.55
C LEU A 193 1.79 20.78 -10.94
N THR A 194 1.54 20.29 -9.72
CA THR A 194 2.50 19.47 -8.96
C THR A 194 2.25 17.97 -9.10
N PHE A 195 1.10 17.58 -9.62
CA PHE A 195 0.55 16.21 -9.64
C PHE A 195 0.29 15.62 -8.25
N ASP A 196 0.24 16.48 -7.24
CA ASP A 196 -0.16 16.05 -5.90
C ASP A 196 -1.63 15.68 -5.86
N LEU A 197 -1.92 14.54 -5.27
CA LEU A 197 -3.26 14.05 -5.02
C LEU A 197 -3.48 13.93 -3.52
N TYR A 198 -4.51 14.59 -3.02
CA TYR A 198 -4.95 14.51 -1.64
C TYR A 198 -6.36 13.96 -1.59
N PHE A 199 -6.66 13.22 -0.56
CA PHE A 199 -8.01 12.79 -0.27
C PHE A 199 -8.28 12.81 1.22
N SER A 200 -9.53 13.04 1.57
CA SER A 200 -10.00 13.01 2.94
C SER A 200 -11.41 12.42 2.99
N GLY A 201 -11.86 12.12 4.19
CA GLY A 201 -13.18 11.53 4.34
C GLY A 201 -13.67 11.55 5.78
N LYS A 202 -14.74 10.81 6.02
CA LYS A 202 -15.29 10.64 7.36
C LYS A 202 -14.30 9.86 8.20
N VAL A 203 -13.76 10.51 9.22
CA VAL A 203 -12.82 9.88 10.15
C VAL A 203 -13.55 8.78 10.91
N ALA A 204 -12.95 7.60 10.95
CA ALA A 204 -13.45 6.49 11.74
C ALA A 204 -13.45 6.90 13.22
N GLN A 205 -14.59 6.73 13.87
CA GLN A 205 -14.68 7.00 15.31
C GLN A 205 -14.35 5.74 16.08
N PRO A 206 -13.46 5.83 17.09
CA PRO A 206 -13.17 4.67 17.91
C PRO A 206 -14.42 4.20 18.65
N VAL A 207 -14.60 2.91 18.69
CA VAL A 207 -15.74 2.30 19.38
C VAL A 207 -15.60 2.52 20.89
N SER A 208 -16.68 3.00 21.53
CA SER A 208 -16.76 3.08 23.00
C SER A 208 -17.78 2.07 23.59
N LYS A 209 -18.54 1.41 22.73
CA LYS A 209 -19.46 0.33 23.07
C LYS A 209 -19.42 -0.71 21.98
N LEU A 210 -19.37 -1.97 22.33
CA LEU A 210 -19.37 -3.09 21.40
C LEU A 210 -20.31 -4.19 21.91
N ASP A 211 -21.43 -4.36 21.21
CA ASP A 211 -22.34 -5.48 21.41
C ASP A 211 -22.03 -6.57 20.37
N VAL A 212 -21.47 -7.69 20.82
CA VAL A 212 -21.03 -8.76 19.91
C VAL A 212 -22.17 -9.42 19.12
N ASN A 213 -23.41 -9.24 19.54
CA ASN A 213 -24.60 -9.75 18.85
C ASN A 213 -25.23 -8.72 17.89
N ALA A 214 -25.10 -7.44 18.18
CA ALA A 214 -25.66 -6.36 17.37
C ALA A 214 -24.64 -5.80 16.35
N ASP A 215 -23.40 -5.59 16.77
CA ASP A 215 -22.39 -4.89 15.97
C ASP A 215 -21.58 -5.82 15.06
N LEU A 216 -21.53 -7.13 15.38
CA LEU A 216 -20.87 -8.13 14.53
C LEU A 216 -21.89 -8.90 13.70
N ALA A 217 -21.67 -8.97 12.40
CA ALA A 217 -22.55 -9.70 11.48
C ALA A 217 -22.24 -11.20 11.46
N ALA A 218 -23.28 -12.03 11.34
CA ALA A 218 -23.11 -13.44 11.08
C ALA A 218 -22.47 -13.67 9.71
N VAL A 219 -21.51 -14.58 9.62
CA VAL A 219 -20.80 -14.89 8.35
C VAL A 219 -21.37 -16.21 7.80
N SER A 220 -21.83 -16.19 6.56
CA SER A 220 -22.43 -17.38 5.92
C SER A 220 -21.45 -18.55 5.89
N GLY A 221 -21.90 -19.72 6.37
CA GLY A 221 -21.10 -20.94 6.43
C GLY A 221 -20.00 -20.96 7.51
N LYS A 222 -19.96 -19.97 8.40
CA LYS A 222 -19.03 -19.91 9.54
C LYS A 222 -19.79 -19.94 10.86
N THR A 223 -19.12 -20.36 11.93
CA THR A 223 -19.68 -20.47 13.30
C THR A 223 -19.39 -19.21 14.13
N TYR A 224 -18.87 -18.16 13.54
CA TYR A 224 -18.55 -16.90 14.20
C TYR A 224 -19.31 -15.71 13.59
N ARG A 225 -19.37 -14.63 14.35
CA ARG A 225 -19.77 -13.30 13.90
C ARG A 225 -18.52 -12.47 13.66
N TYR A 226 -18.59 -11.47 12.79
CA TYR A 226 -17.43 -10.69 12.34
C TYR A 226 -17.77 -9.23 12.06
N ALA A 227 -16.85 -8.34 12.43
CA ALA A 227 -16.82 -6.94 11.96
C ALA A 227 -15.37 -6.43 11.94
N LYS A 228 -15.14 -5.36 11.18
CA LYS A 228 -13.97 -4.51 11.32
C LYS A 228 -14.30 -3.38 12.28
N ILE A 229 -13.55 -3.24 13.34
CA ILE A 229 -13.78 -2.27 14.41
C ILE A 229 -12.58 -1.34 14.55
N PHE A 230 -12.83 -0.05 14.65
CA PHE A 230 -11.79 0.93 14.90
C PHE A 230 -11.61 1.12 16.41
N PHE A 231 -10.42 0.77 16.91
CA PHE A 231 -10.06 0.92 18.30
C PHE A 231 -9.06 2.07 18.49
N ASP A 232 -9.15 2.71 19.66
CA ASP A 232 -8.17 3.67 20.15
C ASP A 232 -7.85 3.30 21.60
N PRO A 233 -6.60 3.04 21.99
CA PRO A 233 -6.22 2.69 23.36
C PRO A 233 -6.54 3.79 24.39
N ALA A 234 -6.83 5.01 23.95
CA ALA A 234 -7.31 6.10 24.81
C ALA A 234 -8.81 6.04 25.10
N VAL A 235 -9.57 5.16 24.43
CA VAL A 235 -11.02 5.02 24.58
C VAL A 235 -11.36 3.67 25.19
N GLU A 236 -11.94 3.68 26.39
CA GLU A 236 -12.47 2.47 27.02
C GLU A 236 -13.72 1.98 26.28
N VAL A 237 -13.87 0.66 26.17
CA VAL A 237 -14.96 0.00 25.47
C VAL A 237 -15.83 -0.78 26.42
N THR A 238 -17.14 -0.45 26.45
CA THR A 238 -18.13 -1.26 27.15
C THR A 238 -18.54 -2.44 26.27
N LEU A 239 -18.21 -3.65 26.69
CA LEU A 239 -18.61 -4.89 26.01
C LEU A 239 -19.99 -5.35 26.48
N SER A 240 -20.77 -5.88 25.55
CA SER A 240 -22.05 -6.54 25.84
C SER A 240 -22.31 -7.72 24.90
N GLY A 241 -23.27 -8.55 25.27
CA GLY A 241 -23.63 -9.74 24.50
C GLY A 241 -22.76 -10.97 24.80
N VAL A 242 -21.79 -10.90 25.69
CA VAL A 242 -20.99 -12.00 26.20
C VAL A 242 -21.60 -12.51 27.52
N ALA A 243 -21.49 -13.81 27.77
CA ALA A 243 -22.04 -14.41 28.96
C ALA A 243 -21.10 -14.34 30.18
N ASN A 244 -19.78 -14.45 29.96
CA ASN A 244 -18.78 -14.43 31.02
C ASN A 244 -17.60 -13.52 30.70
N MET A 245 -17.62 -12.30 31.18
CA MET A 245 -16.55 -11.31 30.98
C MET A 245 -15.17 -11.76 31.49
N ALA A 246 -15.10 -12.70 32.45
CA ALA A 246 -13.78 -13.12 32.95
C ALA A 246 -12.96 -13.92 31.92
N THR A 247 -13.63 -14.48 30.90
CA THR A 247 -13.03 -15.42 29.96
C THR A 247 -13.32 -15.12 28.49
N ALA A 248 -14.14 -14.11 28.20
CA ALA A 248 -14.73 -13.91 26.89
C ALA A 248 -13.88 -13.09 25.92
N TYR A 249 -12.66 -12.70 26.23
CA TYR A 249 -11.92 -11.77 25.41
C TYR A 249 -10.44 -12.16 25.22
N ASN A 250 -9.89 -11.71 24.11
CA ASN A 250 -8.47 -11.90 23.79
C ASN A 250 -7.59 -11.06 24.72
N LEU A 251 -6.85 -11.74 25.62
CA LEU A 251 -5.96 -11.16 26.62
C LEU A 251 -4.80 -10.34 26.02
N ASP A 252 -4.43 -10.58 24.79
CA ASP A 252 -3.35 -9.83 24.13
C ASP A 252 -3.80 -8.46 23.67
N TYR A 253 -5.09 -8.29 23.41
CA TYR A 253 -5.64 -7.05 22.86
C TYR A 253 -6.60 -6.31 23.80
N MET A 254 -7.10 -6.96 24.83
CA MET A 254 -8.05 -6.36 25.76
C MET A 254 -7.68 -6.67 27.22
N GLU A 255 -7.92 -5.71 28.09
CA GLU A 255 -7.79 -5.81 29.54
C GLU A 255 -9.04 -5.28 30.21
N VAL A 256 -9.63 -6.02 31.15
CA VAL A 256 -10.77 -5.54 31.92
C VAL A 256 -10.33 -4.46 32.90
N VAL A 257 -10.96 -3.31 32.78
CA VAL A 257 -10.79 -2.18 33.71
C VAL A 257 -11.76 -2.30 34.86
N ASN A 258 -13.06 -2.53 34.57
CA ASN A 258 -14.10 -2.67 35.57
C ASN A 258 -15.36 -3.31 34.95
N GLY A 259 -15.86 -4.39 35.56
CA GLY A 259 -17.10 -5.05 35.12
C GLY A 259 -17.00 -5.52 33.67
N ASN A 260 -17.77 -4.90 32.79
CA ASN A 260 -17.77 -5.14 31.36
C ASN A 260 -17.05 -4.04 30.53
N VAL A 261 -16.30 -3.20 31.19
CA VAL A 261 -15.48 -2.17 30.54
C VAL A 261 -14.08 -2.70 30.34
N VAL A 262 -13.60 -2.65 29.10
CA VAL A 262 -12.25 -3.09 28.71
C VAL A 262 -11.46 -1.91 28.14
N LYS A 263 -10.15 -1.98 28.33
CA LYS A 263 -9.18 -1.15 27.65
C LYS A 263 -8.60 -1.93 26.48
N PHE A 264 -8.51 -1.28 25.32
CA PHE A 264 -7.79 -1.84 24.18
C PHE A 264 -6.28 -1.66 24.36
N LEU A 265 -5.48 -2.69 24.06
CA LEU A 265 -4.05 -2.73 24.30
C LEU A 265 -3.22 -2.61 23.01
N GLY A 266 -3.85 -2.70 21.85
CA GLY A 266 -3.19 -2.54 20.56
C GLY A 266 -2.94 -1.08 20.20
N GLU A 267 -2.32 -0.84 19.07
CA GLU A 267 -2.19 0.51 18.50
C GLU A 267 -3.54 1.00 17.99
N LYS A 268 -3.71 2.33 17.92
CA LYS A 268 -4.90 2.94 17.32
C LYS A 268 -5.05 2.50 15.87
N GLY A 269 -6.21 1.95 15.48
CA GLY A 269 -6.44 1.49 14.12
C GLY A 269 -7.65 0.57 13.96
N MET A 270 -7.82 0.09 12.73
CA MET A 270 -8.83 -0.91 12.39
C MET A 270 -8.33 -2.31 12.72
N TYR A 271 -9.21 -3.12 13.30
CA TYR A 271 -8.95 -4.52 13.65
C TYR A 271 -10.06 -5.43 13.16
N GLU A 272 -9.73 -6.68 12.88
CA GLU A 272 -10.68 -7.74 12.64
C GLU A 272 -11.14 -8.29 13.98
N VAL A 273 -12.46 -8.28 14.21
CA VAL A 273 -13.08 -8.75 15.46
C VAL A 273 -14.01 -9.88 15.14
N TYR A 274 -13.81 -10.99 15.79
CA TYR A 274 -14.63 -12.18 15.68
C TYR A 274 -15.23 -12.52 17.03
N TYR A 275 -16.49 -12.91 17.05
CA TYR A 275 -17.14 -13.50 18.22
C TYR A 275 -17.56 -14.93 17.91
N LEU A 276 -17.13 -15.86 18.75
CA LEU A 276 -17.47 -17.28 18.69
C LEU A 276 -18.58 -17.54 19.72
N PRO A 277 -19.86 -17.61 19.31
CA PRO A 277 -20.98 -17.73 20.26
C PRO A 277 -20.98 -19.03 21.05
N ALA A 278 -20.50 -20.14 20.47
CA ALA A 278 -20.46 -21.44 21.14
C ALA A 278 -19.40 -21.48 22.25
N GLU A 279 -18.35 -20.71 22.13
CA GLU A 279 -17.23 -20.60 23.06
C GLU A 279 -17.37 -19.41 24.00
N ASP A 280 -18.30 -18.48 23.70
CA ASP A 280 -18.44 -17.17 24.34
C ASP A 280 -17.10 -16.39 24.33
N TYR A 281 -16.48 -16.30 23.16
CA TYR A 281 -15.11 -15.76 23.07
C TYR A 281 -14.95 -14.75 21.91
N ILE A 282 -14.30 -13.62 22.24
CA ILE A 282 -13.95 -12.56 21.28
C ILE A 282 -12.48 -12.73 20.87
N VAL A 283 -12.23 -12.86 19.58
CA VAL A 283 -10.90 -12.81 18.99
C VAL A 283 -10.72 -11.43 18.37
N VAL A 284 -9.60 -10.76 18.67
CA VAL A 284 -9.19 -9.52 18.03
C VAL A 284 -7.87 -9.76 17.37
N GLU A 285 -7.74 -9.34 16.13
CA GLU A 285 -6.49 -9.43 15.36
C GLU A 285 -6.32 -8.23 14.43
N PRO A 286 -5.08 -7.86 14.06
CA PRO A 286 -4.83 -6.87 13.02
C PRO A 286 -5.49 -7.26 11.71
N LEU A 287 -5.67 -6.30 10.79
CA LEU A 287 -6.15 -6.59 9.44
C LEU A 287 -5.26 -7.65 8.78
N LYS A 288 -5.84 -8.47 7.93
CA LYS A 288 -5.15 -9.61 7.27
C LYS A 288 -3.92 -9.21 6.44
N ASP A 289 -3.84 -7.96 6.01
CA ASP A 289 -2.73 -7.36 5.26
C ASP A 289 -1.65 -6.74 6.16
N ALA A 290 -1.84 -6.77 7.48
CA ALA A 290 -0.79 -6.40 8.42
C ALA A 290 0.37 -7.41 8.36
N ILE A 291 1.58 -6.88 8.23
CA ILE A 291 2.81 -7.65 8.06
C ILE A 291 3.87 -7.22 9.09
N TYR A 292 4.90 -8.05 9.25
CA TYR A 292 6.10 -7.70 10.00
C TYR A 292 6.68 -6.35 9.53
N PRO A 293 7.15 -5.45 10.42
CA PRO A 293 7.33 -5.65 11.88
C PRO A 293 6.12 -5.30 12.75
N ASN A 294 4.97 -4.95 12.18
CA ASN A 294 3.80 -4.48 12.93
C ASN A 294 3.02 -5.63 13.60
N VAL A 295 3.18 -6.83 13.09
CA VAL A 295 2.58 -8.06 13.63
C VAL A 295 3.46 -9.25 13.28
N MET A 296 3.44 -10.29 14.12
CA MET A 296 3.95 -11.61 13.81
C MET A 296 2.78 -12.60 13.82
N TRP A 297 2.73 -13.50 12.86
CA TRP A 297 1.70 -14.53 12.77
C TRP A 297 2.27 -15.89 13.14
N MET A 298 1.50 -16.70 13.85
CA MET A 298 1.93 -18.03 14.25
C MET A 298 0.88 -19.06 13.78
N THR A 299 1.33 -20.18 13.23
CA THR A 299 0.47 -21.33 12.96
C THR A 299 1.17 -22.63 13.31
N GLY A 300 0.41 -23.69 13.57
CA GLY A 300 0.95 -24.98 13.98
C GLY A 300 -0.04 -25.86 14.71
N VAL A 301 0.46 -26.82 15.45
CA VAL A 301 -0.34 -27.81 16.22
C VAL A 301 0.04 -27.81 17.71
N GLY A 302 -0.85 -28.25 18.56
CA GLY A 302 -0.64 -28.37 20.01
C GLY A 302 -1.01 -27.11 20.80
N PHE A 303 -1.60 -26.12 20.16
CA PHE A 303 -2.13 -24.93 20.81
C PHE A 303 -3.58 -24.65 20.38
N GLY A 304 -4.25 -23.78 21.09
CA GLY A 304 -5.57 -23.27 20.76
C GLY A 304 -5.82 -21.92 21.38
N LEU A 305 -6.98 -21.35 21.13
CA LEU A 305 -7.40 -20.11 21.78
C LEU A 305 -7.53 -20.33 23.30
N PRO A 306 -7.11 -19.37 24.14
CA PRO A 306 -6.85 -19.59 25.56
C PRO A 306 -8.05 -20.15 26.37
N VAL A 307 -9.26 -19.82 25.98
CA VAL A 307 -10.49 -20.19 26.72
C VAL A 307 -11.38 -21.10 25.92
N ALA A 308 -11.37 -20.98 24.62
CA ALA A 308 -12.19 -21.78 23.71
C ALA A 308 -11.61 -23.18 23.45
N ALA A 309 -10.43 -23.49 24.00
CA ALA A 309 -9.89 -24.83 23.94
C ALA A 309 -10.76 -25.81 24.77
N PRO A 310 -10.93 -27.06 24.35
CA PRO A 310 -10.36 -27.70 23.16
C PRO A 310 -11.17 -27.52 21.88
N LYS A 311 -12.18 -26.68 21.84
CA LYS A 311 -13.12 -26.60 20.71
C LYS A 311 -12.53 -25.82 19.51
N VAL A 312 -11.63 -24.86 19.78
CA VAL A 312 -10.94 -24.08 18.74
C VAL A 312 -9.45 -24.35 18.89
N GLN A 313 -8.99 -25.39 18.27
CA GLN A 313 -7.62 -25.88 18.37
C GLN A 313 -6.78 -25.42 17.17
N GLY A 314 -5.46 -25.34 17.40
CA GLY A 314 -4.49 -25.07 16.35
C GLY A 314 -4.49 -26.16 15.28
N GLY A 315 -3.89 -25.83 14.18
CA GLY A 315 -3.65 -26.70 13.03
C GLY A 315 -2.94 -25.89 11.97
N TRP A 316 -2.17 -26.56 11.12
CA TRP A 316 -1.43 -25.86 10.06
C TRP A 316 -2.41 -25.18 9.09
N GLY A 317 -2.36 -23.85 9.04
CA GLY A 317 -3.17 -23.05 8.13
C GLY A 317 -3.52 -21.67 8.65
N PHE A 318 -4.15 -20.85 7.79
CA PHE A 318 -4.57 -19.49 8.08
C PHE A 318 -6.07 -19.26 7.73
N ASP A 319 -6.80 -20.31 7.38
CA ASP A 319 -8.17 -20.18 6.86
C ASP A 319 -9.25 -20.18 7.96
N ASN A 320 -8.93 -20.75 9.12
CA ASN A 320 -9.90 -20.85 10.22
C ASN A 320 -9.29 -20.32 11.52
N LEU A 321 -10.13 -19.64 12.30
CA LEU A 321 -9.78 -19.22 13.66
C LEU A 321 -9.30 -20.42 14.49
N GLY A 322 -8.28 -20.20 15.31
CA GLY A 322 -7.64 -21.24 16.11
C GLY A 322 -6.53 -22.03 15.39
N GLN A 323 -6.42 -21.96 14.07
CA GLN A 323 -5.27 -22.49 13.33
C GLN A 323 -4.05 -21.60 13.39
N TYR A 324 -4.25 -20.32 13.66
CA TYR A 324 -3.22 -19.30 13.75
C TYR A 324 -3.50 -18.33 14.89
N ILE A 325 -2.49 -17.58 15.27
CA ILE A 325 -2.57 -16.51 16.25
C ILE A 325 -1.83 -15.29 15.70
N ALA A 326 -2.43 -14.11 15.82
CA ALA A 326 -1.77 -12.83 15.61
C ALA A 326 -1.02 -12.44 16.89
N CYS A 327 0.29 -12.42 16.84
CA CYS A 327 1.11 -12.01 17.97
C CYS A 327 1.16 -10.48 18.01
N ARG A 328 0.63 -9.88 19.08
CA ARG A 328 0.59 -8.42 19.25
C ARG A 328 1.99 -7.85 19.44
N THR A 329 2.32 -6.80 18.73
CA THR A 329 3.53 -6.02 18.97
C THR A 329 3.41 -5.24 20.28
N VAL A 330 4.31 -5.45 21.20
CA VAL A 330 4.36 -4.77 22.52
C VAL A 330 5.50 -3.77 22.63
N ALA A 331 6.52 -3.92 21.79
CA ALA A 331 7.62 -2.99 21.57
C ALA A 331 8.22 -3.27 20.19
N PRO A 332 9.08 -2.40 19.65
CA PRO A 332 9.74 -2.65 18.37
C PRO A 332 10.39 -4.04 18.31
N LYS A 333 9.89 -4.90 17.40
CA LYS A 333 10.32 -6.30 17.21
C LYS A 333 10.11 -7.22 18.43
N VAL A 334 9.25 -6.83 19.37
CA VAL A 334 8.86 -7.66 20.51
C VAL A 334 7.38 -7.99 20.41
N TYR A 335 7.07 -9.28 20.39
CA TYR A 335 5.73 -9.80 20.15
C TYR A 335 5.25 -10.61 21.34
N GLN A 336 3.95 -10.51 21.62
CA GLN A 336 3.27 -11.24 22.69
C GLN A 336 2.07 -11.97 22.10
N PHE A 337 1.85 -13.18 22.58
CA PHE A 337 0.61 -13.90 22.36
C PHE A 337 0.25 -14.77 23.57
N THR A 338 -1.03 -15.01 23.72
CA THR A 338 -1.58 -15.93 24.73
C THR A 338 -2.27 -17.09 24.00
N ALA A 339 -1.90 -18.31 24.36
CA ALA A 339 -2.46 -19.52 23.80
C ALA A 339 -2.66 -20.56 24.89
N TYR A 340 -3.68 -21.40 24.72
CA TYR A 340 -3.78 -22.62 25.47
C TYR A 340 -2.87 -23.67 24.84
N LEU A 341 -1.98 -24.24 25.66
CA LEU A 341 -1.04 -25.28 25.24
C LEU A 341 -1.44 -26.60 25.88
N LYS A 342 -1.43 -27.68 25.11
CA LYS A 342 -1.68 -29.02 25.60
C LYS A 342 -0.61 -29.98 25.12
N ASN A 343 0.10 -30.55 26.07
CA ASN A 343 1.04 -31.62 25.82
C ASN A 343 0.38 -32.99 26.02
N GLY A 344 0.74 -33.97 25.24
CA GLY A 344 0.26 -35.35 25.33
C GLY A 344 -0.60 -35.79 24.15
N VAL A 345 -0.73 -37.13 24.00
CA VAL A 345 -1.56 -37.75 22.97
C VAL A 345 -3.04 -37.57 23.38
N ASN A 346 -3.67 -36.57 22.80
CA ASN A 346 -5.10 -36.39 22.90
C ASN A 346 -5.63 -36.20 21.48
N ALA A 347 -6.50 -37.09 21.05
CA ALA A 347 -7.10 -37.09 19.73
C ALA A 347 -7.83 -35.76 19.40
N ASP A 348 -8.24 -35.00 20.41
CA ASP A 348 -9.02 -33.77 20.22
C ASP A 348 -8.16 -32.50 20.12
N PHE A 349 -6.86 -32.55 20.44
CA PHE A 349 -6.07 -31.30 20.55
C PHE A 349 -4.63 -31.39 20.03
N ALA A 350 -3.92 -32.48 20.24
CA ALA A 350 -2.55 -32.64 19.78
C ALA A 350 -2.39 -33.94 19.01
N THR A 351 -2.55 -33.91 17.72
CA THR A 351 -2.47 -35.07 16.83
C THR A 351 -1.16 -35.85 16.96
N TYR A 352 -0.08 -35.17 17.36
CA TYR A 352 1.27 -35.75 17.40
C TYR A 352 1.94 -35.77 18.78
N GLY A 353 1.18 -35.45 19.85
CA GLY A 353 1.78 -35.43 21.20
C GLY A 353 2.85 -34.38 21.42
N SER A 354 2.97 -33.41 20.54
CA SER A 354 3.97 -32.35 20.59
C SER A 354 3.39 -31.00 20.16
N LEU A 355 3.97 -29.93 20.68
CA LEU A 355 3.72 -28.58 20.25
C LEU A 355 4.68 -28.27 19.09
N ASN A 356 4.11 -28.03 17.90
CA ASN A 356 4.86 -27.61 16.72
C ASN A 356 4.22 -26.38 16.12
N PHE A 357 4.99 -25.31 15.97
CA PHE A 357 4.51 -24.08 15.34
C PHE A 357 5.67 -23.35 14.63
N LYS A 358 5.29 -22.48 13.72
CA LYS A 358 6.19 -21.55 13.03
C LYS A 358 5.63 -20.14 13.11
N PHE A 359 6.54 -19.16 13.05
CA PHE A 359 6.20 -17.77 12.91
C PHE A 359 6.33 -17.31 11.45
N PHE A 360 5.48 -16.36 11.08
CA PHE A 360 5.37 -15.82 9.72
C PHE A 360 5.29 -14.31 9.75
N HIS A 361 5.88 -13.67 8.75
CA HIS A 361 5.85 -12.21 8.58
C HIS A 361 4.54 -11.71 7.98
N GLN A 362 3.64 -12.60 7.58
CA GLN A 362 2.34 -12.30 6.98
C GLN A 362 1.29 -13.34 7.39
N LYS A 363 0.00 -12.99 7.28
CA LYS A 363 -1.10 -13.94 7.44
C LYS A 363 -1.23 -14.83 6.20
N GLY A 364 -0.41 -15.85 6.12
CA GLY A 364 -0.34 -16.77 4.98
C GLY A 364 0.99 -17.49 4.91
N TRP A 365 1.07 -18.45 4.01
CA TRP A 365 2.29 -19.18 3.72
C TRP A 365 3.33 -18.27 3.05
N GLY A 366 4.59 -18.51 3.33
CA GLY A 366 5.72 -17.65 2.92
C GLY A 366 6.07 -16.60 3.97
N GLY A 367 7.29 -16.07 3.91
CA GLY A 367 7.82 -15.15 4.93
C GLY A 367 7.98 -15.82 6.29
N GLU A 368 8.35 -17.10 6.30
CA GLU A 368 8.60 -17.88 7.51
C GLU A 368 9.86 -17.36 8.19
N GLU A 369 9.80 -17.27 9.53
CA GLU A 369 11.00 -17.02 10.32
C GLU A 369 11.77 -18.33 10.45
N ALA A 370 13.04 -18.35 10.04
CA ALA A 370 13.86 -19.56 10.05
C ALA A 370 14.22 -19.99 11.48
N GLY A 371 14.15 -21.28 11.77
CA GLY A 371 14.44 -21.84 13.09
C GLY A 371 15.85 -21.52 13.62
N ALA A 372 16.81 -21.26 12.73
CA ALA A 372 18.16 -20.81 13.10
C ALA A 372 18.21 -19.38 13.69
N ASN A 373 17.14 -18.59 13.56
CA ASN A 373 17.05 -17.24 14.07
C ASN A 373 16.49 -17.17 15.51
N TYR A 374 16.14 -18.34 16.09
CA TYR A 374 15.64 -18.38 17.47
C TYR A 374 16.76 -18.67 18.46
N GLU A 375 16.99 -17.75 19.37
CA GLU A 375 17.68 -18.03 20.62
C GLU A 375 16.64 -18.29 21.69
N GLN A 376 16.58 -19.51 22.22
CA GLN A 376 15.73 -19.81 23.35
C GLN A 376 16.38 -19.29 24.63
N ILE A 377 16.01 -18.12 25.04
CA ILE A 377 16.33 -17.61 26.38
C ILE A 377 15.40 -18.34 27.33
N GLY A 378 15.92 -19.38 27.98
CA GLY A 378 15.17 -20.21 28.93
C GLY A 378 14.69 -19.41 30.13
N LEU A 379 13.45 -18.95 30.07
CA LEU A 379 12.71 -18.57 31.27
C LEU A 379 11.99 -19.82 31.80
N PRO A 380 11.99 -20.09 33.09
CA PRO A 380 11.17 -21.12 33.66
C PRO A 380 9.72 -20.78 33.33
N ILE A 381 9.06 -21.63 32.58
CA ILE A 381 7.65 -21.45 32.27
C ILE A 381 6.89 -21.78 33.54
N LEU A 382 6.35 -20.77 34.18
CA LEU A 382 5.47 -20.92 35.32
C LEU A 382 4.18 -21.60 34.87
N GLY A 383 3.91 -22.78 35.43
CA GLY A 383 2.63 -23.49 35.24
C GLY A 383 2.63 -24.63 34.23
N VAL A 384 3.78 -25.06 33.73
CA VAL A 384 3.85 -26.30 32.93
C VAL A 384 3.96 -27.50 33.87
N GLY A 385 3.13 -28.54 33.63
CA GLY A 385 3.20 -29.81 34.36
C GLY A 385 4.58 -30.47 34.25
N PRO A 386 4.82 -31.55 34.99
CA PRO A 386 6.15 -32.15 35.23
C PRO A 386 6.87 -32.63 33.98
N GLU A 387 6.26 -32.61 32.82
CA GLU A 387 6.86 -33.12 31.57
C GLU A 387 7.52 -32.04 30.68
N GLY A 388 7.52 -30.78 31.11
CA GLY A 388 8.26 -29.70 30.45
C GLY A 388 7.77 -29.34 29.03
N LEU A 389 8.19 -28.18 28.58
CA LEU A 389 8.14 -27.83 27.15
C LEU A 389 9.07 -28.75 26.37
N THR A 390 8.53 -29.71 25.70
CA THR A 390 9.30 -30.48 24.72
C THR A 390 9.56 -29.62 23.50
N LYS A 391 10.81 -29.22 23.35
CA LYS A 391 11.47 -28.77 22.12
C LYS A 391 10.54 -28.04 21.12
N VAL A 392 10.69 -26.74 20.99
CA VAL A 392 10.32 -26.02 19.78
C VAL A 392 11.24 -26.57 18.68
N ASN A 393 10.78 -27.57 17.95
CA ASN A 393 11.42 -27.98 16.75
C ASN A 393 11.00 -26.98 15.67
N GLY A 394 11.84 -26.00 15.42
CA GLY A 394 11.79 -25.31 14.15
C GLY A 394 11.97 -26.39 13.09
N ASP A 395 10.96 -26.58 12.24
CA ASP A 395 11.09 -27.46 11.09
C ASP A 395 12.11 -26.76 10.17
N THR A 396 13.27 -27.39 10.03
CA THR A 396 14.26 -27.03 9.04
C THR A 396 13.84 -27.74 7.76
N GLY A 397 12.80 -27.19 7.09
CA GLY A 397 12.42 -27.63 5.75
C GLY A 397 13.35 -27.11 4.69
#